data_ea748db2f0391bdd67da7183ed71e02e
#
_entry.id   ea748db2f0391bdd67da7183ed71e02e
#
_cell.length_a   1.000
_cell.length_b   1.000
_cell.length_c   1.000
_cell.angle_alpha   90.00
_cell.angle_beta   90.00
_cell.angle_gamma   90.00
#
_symmetry.space_group_name_H-M   'P 1'
#
loop_
_entity.id
_entity.type
_entity.pdbx_description
1 polymer ?
#
loop_
_entity_poly.entity_id
_entity_poly.type
_entity_poly.pdbx_seq_one_letter_code
_entity_poly.pdbx_strand_id
1 'polypeptide(L)'
;VNGLPLVQIELKKRGMEIAEAFNQTQRYIREAYWAGQGLFGFIQLFVISNGANTRYYSNGTTGIEFAFPWADVNNKHINEIVDFAEAFLNQQHLTQMLTQYMVLLETTKSLMVLRPYQIYAVQKIVQHVQTSNSNGYIWHTTGSGKTLTSFKASQIIMQMPDVEKVLFVVDRNDLD
;
A
#
# COMPACT_ATOMS: atom_id res chain seq x y z
N VAL A 1 -4.57 15.78 -3.97
CA VAL A 1 -3.64 16.44 -3.03
C VAL A 1 -2.98 17.58 -3.77
N ASN A 2 -3.09 18.81 -3.27
CA ASN A 2 -2.53 20.02 -3.89
C ASN A 2 -2.88 20.19 -5.38
N GLY A 3 -4.12 19.88 -5.75
CA GLY A 3 -4.60 19.96 -7.14
C GLY A 3 -4.31 18.74 -8.02
N LEU A 4 -3.52 17.76 -7.53
CA LEU A 4 -3.27 16.52 -8.24
C LEU A 4 -4.22 15.40 -7.79
N PRO A 5 -4.84 14.66 -8.71
CA PRO A 5 -5.68 13.50 -8.40
C PRO A 5 -4.78 12.29 -8.11
N LEU A 6 -4.33 12.13 -6.85
CA LEU A 6 -3.45 11.03 -6.44
C LEU A 6 -4.23 9.80 -5.97
N VAL A 7 -5.49 9.99 -5.55
CA VAL A 7 -6.36 8.92 -5.03
C VAL A 7 -7.71 9.00 -5.71
N GLN A 8 -8.21 7.86 -6.13
CA GLN A 8 -9.59 7.72 -6.61
C GLN A 8 -10.39 6.82 -5.67
N ILE A 9 -11.63 7.21 -5.40
CA ILE A 9 -12.59 6.43 -4.63
C ILE A 9 -13.76 6.08 -5.54
N GLU A 10 -14.04 4.78 -5.70
CA GLU A 10 -15.19 4.26 -6.45
C GLU A 10 -16.19 3.63 -5.49
N LEU A 11 -17.41 4.14 -5.49
CA LEU A 11 -18.48 3.71 -4.59
C LEU A 11 -19.58 2.98 -5.35
N LYS A 12 -20.03 1.86 -4.80
CA LYS A 12 -21.20 1.11 -5.25
C LYS A 12 -22.27 1.06 -4.15
N LYS A 13 -23.50 0.81 -4.55
CA LYS A 13 -24.60 0.57 -3.59
C LYS A 13 -24.34 -0.67 -2.75
N ARG A 14 -24.84 -0.67 -1.52
CA ARG A 14 -24.87 -1.88 -0.68
C ARG A 14 -25.57 -3.01 -1.42
N GLY A 15 -25.03 -4.23 -1.30
CA GLY A 15 -25.54 -5.42 -1.98
C GLY A 15 -24.95 -5.67 -3.37
N MET A 16 -24.22 -4.73 -3.94
CA MET A 16 -23.45 -4.97 -5.16
C MET A 16 -22.12 -5.64 -4.84
N GLU A 17 -21.64 -6.47 -5.74
CA GLU A 17 -20.33 -7.11 -5.60
C GLU A 17 -19.20 -6.05 -5.71
N ILE A 18 -18.22 -6.13 -4.80
CA ILE A 18 -17.10 -5.20 -4.81
C ILE A 18 -16.25 -5.31 -6.09
N ALA A 19 -16.29 -6.47 -6.74
CA ALA A 19 -15.65 -6.70 -8.03
C ALA A 19 -16.17 -5.75 -9.13
N GLU A 20 -17.41 -5.31 -9.05
CA GLU A 20 -17.96 -4.35 -10.01
C GLU A 20 -17.27 -2.97 -9.90
N ALA A 21 -16.97 -2.53 -8.66
CA ALA A 21 -16.21 -1.30 -8.45
C ALA A 21 -14.77 -1.44 -8.99
N PHE A 22 -14.13 -2.59 -8.75
CA PHE A 22 -12.81 -2.88 -9.29
C PHE A 22 -12.81 -2.86 -10.82
N ASN A 23 -13.72 -3.57 -11.46
CA ASN A 23 -13.82 -3.63 -12.92
C ASN A 23 -14.09 -2.26 -13.53
N GLN A 24 -14.86 -1.41 -12.86
CA GLN A 24 -15.13 -0.05 -13.33
C GLN A 24 -13.87 0.83 -13.27
N THR A 25 -13.10 0.78 -12.19
CA THR A 25 -11.83 1.52 -12.10
C THR A 25 -10.81 1.02 -13.12
N GLN A 26 -10.73 -0.30 -13.35
CA GLN A 26 -9.88 -0.87 -14.40
C GLN A 26 -10.28 -0.40 -15.81
N ARG A 27 -11.58 -0.26 -16.06
CA ARG A 27 -12.07 0.31 -17.33
C ARG A 27 -11.65 1.78 -17.46
N TYR A 28 -11.81 2.60 -16.42
CA TYR A 28 -11.38 4.00 -16.45
C TYR A 28 -9.87 4.14 -16.69
N ILE A 29 -9.06 3.30 -16.08
CA ILE A 29 -7.61 3.27 -16.32
C ILE A 29 -7.33 3.05 -17.81
N ARG A 30 -7.95 2.04 -18.44
CA ARG A 30 -7.71 1.71 -19.86
C ARG A 30 -8.26 2.74 -20.82
N GLU A 31 -9.47 3.26 -20.58
CA GLU A 31 -10.23 4.02 -21.55
C GLU A 31 -10.11 5.54 -21.39
N ALA A 32 -9.90 6.03 -20.18
CA ALA A 32 -9.95 7.45 -19.87
C ALA A 32 -8.64 8.03 -19.34
N TYR A 33 -7.94 7.33 -18.46
CA TYR A 33 -6.80 7.93 -17.75
C TYR A 33 -5.50 7.90 -18.54
N TRP A 34 -5.32 6.88 -19.37
CA TRP A 34 -4.15 6.70 -20.23
C TRP A 34 -4.36 7.08 -21.70
N ALA A 35 -5.61 7.37 -22.09
CA ALA A 35 -5.93 7.74 -23.48
C ALA A 35 -5.43 9.14 -23.87
N GLY A 36 -4.87 9.91 -22.94
CA GLY A 36 -4.31 11.23 -23.18
C GLY A 36 -3.33 11.65 -22.06
N GLN A 37 -2.63 12.75 -22.27
CA GLN A 37 -1.74 13.35 -21.26
C GLN A 37 -2.53 14.06 -20.14
N GLY A 38 -3.52 13.38 -19.57
CA GLY A 38 -4.44 13.94 -18.58
C GLY A 38 -3.93 13.86 -17.14
N LEU A 39 -4.48 14.71 -16.27
CA LEU A 39 -4.16 14.76 -14.85
C LEU A 39 -4.47 13.43 -14.12
N PHE A 40 -5.42 12.64 -14.60
CA PHE A 40 -5.79 11.35 -14.00
C PHE A 40 -4.72 10.27 -14.14
N GLY A 41 -3.73 10.46 -15.01
CA GLY A 41 -2.53 9.61 -15.06
C GLY A 41 -1.69 9.65 -13.78
N PHE A 42 -1.88 10.65 -12.90
CA PHE A 42 -1.19 10.76 -11.61
C PHE A 42 -1.84 9.96 -10.48
N ILE A 43 -2.99 9.31 -10.71
CA ILE A 43 -3.63 8.47 -9.68
C ILE A 43 -2.71 7.31 -9.33
N GLN A 44 -2.35 7.20 -8.05
CA GLN A 44 -1.47 6.17 -7.51
C GLN A 44 -2.22 5.12 -6.71
N LEU A 45 -3.29 5.54 -6.02
CA LEU A 45 -4.04 4.70 -5.10
C LEU A 45 -5.52 4.70 -5.45
N PHE A 46 -6.12 3.53 -5.42
CA PHE A 46 -7.54 3.33 -5.60
C PHE A 46 -8.17 2.81 -4.31
N VAL A 47 -9.35 3.31 -4.00
CA VAL A 47 -10.22 2.79 -2.94
C VAL A 47 -11.54 2.40 -3.58
N ILE A 48 -12.00 1.20 -3.33
CA ILE A 48 -13.28 0.67 -3.82
C ILE A 48 -14.15 0.27 -2.65
N SER A 49 -15.44 0.59 -2.70
CA SER A 49 -16.37 0.23 -1.64
C SER A 49 -17.79 -0.01 -2.15
N ASN A 50 -18.50 -0.94 -1.50
CA ASN A 50 -19.96 -1.10 -1.60
C ASN A 50 -20.67 -0.72 -0.29
N GLY A 51 -20.00 0.07 0.57
CA GLY A 51 -20.47 0.48 1.87
C GLY A 51 -20.17 -0.51 2.99
N ALA A 52 -20.29 -1.82 2.74
CA ALA A 52 -20.01 -2.87 3.73
C ALA A 52 -18.62 -3.48 3.61
N ASN A 53 -18.08 -3.47 2.39
CA ASN A 53 -16.73 -3.94 2.08
C ASN A 53 -15.96 -2.84 1.39
N THR A 54 -14.82 -2.46 1.98
CA THR A 54 -13.93 -1.45 1.45
C THR A 54 -12.52 -2.02 1.29
N ARG A 55 -11.89 -1.75 0.16
CA ARG A 55 -10.54 -2.21 -0.17
C ARG A 55 -9.74 -1.11 -0.84
N TYR A 56 -8.42 -1.20 -0.75
CA TYR A 56 -7.50 -0.32 -1.46
C TYR A 56 -6.47 -1.11 -2.25
N TYR A 57 -5.94 -0.50 -3.30
CA TYR A 57 -4.89 -1.06 -4.14
C TYR A 57 -4.17 0.05 -4.92
N SER A 58 -2.98 -0.26 -5.44
CA SER A 58 -2.16 0.67 -6.19
C SER A 58 -2.45 0.65 -7.69
N ASN A 59 -2.10 1.71 -8.37
CA ASN A 59 -2.10 1.75 -9.83
C ASN A 59 -1.09 0.72 -10.38
N GLY A 60 -1.52 -0.09 -11.35
CA GLY A 60 -0.76 -1.24 -11.86
C GLY A 60 -1.26 -2.58 -11.32
N THR A 61 -2.18 -2.58 -10.35
CA THR A 61 -2.84 -3.80 -9.87
C THR A 61 -3.78 -4.34 -10.95
N THR A 62 -3.63 -5.61 -11.32
CA THR A 62 -4.38 -6.25 -12.42
C THR A 62 -5.49 -7.19 -11.94
N GLY A 63 -5.45 -7.64 -10.69
CA GLY A 63 -6.42 -8.57 -10.12
C GLY A 63 -7.00 -8.08 -8.80
N ILE A 64 -8.29 -8.33 -8.57
CA ILE A 64 -8.99 -7.94 -7.34
C ILE A 64 -8.43 -8.62 -6.09
N GLU A 65 -7.76 -9.76 -6.24
CA GLU A 65 -7.06 -10.46 -5.17
C GLU A 65 -5.92 -9.64 -4.55
N PHE A 66 -5.45 -8.63 -5.26
CA PHE A 66 -4.45 -7.67 -4.79
C PHE A 66 -5.07 -6.37 -4.26
N ALA A 67 -6.39 -6.30 -4.14
CA ALA A 67 -7.08 -5.24 -3.42
C ALA A 67 -7.31 -5.69 -1.97
N PHE A 68 -6.76 -4.95 -1.01
CA PHE A 68 -6.68 -5.33 0.39
C PHE A 68 -7.67 -4.54 1.25
N PRO A 69 -8.33 -5.19 2.24
CA PRO A 69 -9.01 -4.45 3.30
C PRO A 69 -7.96 -3.73 4.16
N TRP A 70 -8.32 -2.61 4.76
CA TRP A 70 -7.52 -2.06 5.84
C TRP A 70 -7.72 -2.89 7.11
N ALA A 71 -6.71 -2.94 7.96
CA ALA A 71 -6.78 -3.65 9.24
C ALA A 71 -6.08 -2.84 10.33
N ASP A 72 -6.49 -3.03 11.57
CA ASP A 72 -5.81 -2.48 12.74
C ASP A 72 -4.53 -3.27 13.11
N VAL A 73 -3.86 -2.86 14.17
CA VAL A 73 -2.62 -3.50 14.65
C VAL A 73 -2.81 -4.96 15.10
N ASN A 74 -4.04 -5.36 15.41
CA ASN A 74 -4.41 -6.72 15.76
C ASN A 74 -4.86 -7.53 14.55
N ASN A 75 -4.69 -7.01 13.34
CA ASN A 75 -5.11 -7.58 12.07
C ASN A 75 -6.65 -7.76 11.96
N LYS A 76 -7.43 -6.96 12.69
CA LYS A 76 -8.88 -6.88 12.56
C LYS A 76 -9.23 -6.00 11.37
N HIS A 77 -9.95 -6.54 10.39
CA HIS A 77 -10.33 -5.82 9.19
C HIS A 77 -11.34 -4.70 9.49
N ILE A 78 -11.13 -3.56 8.86
CA ILE A 78 -12.00 -2.38 8.88
C ILE A 78 -12.65 -2.28 7.51
N ASN A 79 -13.82 -2.87 7.37
CA ASN A 79 -14.49 -3.06 6.07
C ASN A 79 -15.55 -2.00 5.78
N GLU A 80 -16.24 -1.50 6.80
CA GLU A 80 -17.29 -0.51 6.67
C GLU A 80 -16.70 0.83 6.21
N ILE A 81 -17.34 1.48 5.25
CA ILE A 81 -16.76 2.66 4.56
C ILE A 81 -16.50 3.84 5.50
N VAL A 82 -17.34 4.05 6.51
CA VAL A 82 -17.17 5.19 7.44
C VAL A 82 -15.96 4.94 8.32
N ASP A 83 -15.87 3.76 8.95
CA ASP A 83 -14.74 3.38 9.80
C ASP A 83 -13.43 3.35 8.99
N PHE A 84 -13.50 2.86 7.74
CA PHE A 84 -12.37 2.88 6.82
C PHE A 84 -11.94 4.32 6.50
N ALA A 85 -12.88 5.21 6.23
CA ALA A 85 -12.56 6.60 5.92
C ALA A 85 -11.85 7.29 7.09
N GLU A 86 -12.31 7.08 8.31
CA GLU A 86 -11.68 7.62 9.51
C GLU A 86 -10.27 7.06 9.72
N ALA A 87 -10.09 5.75 9.56
CA ALA A 87 -8.82 5.10 9.79
C ALA A 87 -7.80 5.32 8.67
N PHE A 88 -8.25 5.32 7.40
CA PHE A 88 -7.37 5.27 6.24
C PHE A 88 -7.28 6.58 5.46
N LEU A 89 -8.41 7.30 5.27
CA LEU A 89 -8.46 8.50 4.42
C LEU A 89 -8.12 9.80 5.17
N ASN A 90 -7.75 9.75 6.45
CA ASN A 90 -7.26 10.95 7.12
C ASN A 90 -5.96 11.45 6.45
N GLN A 91 -5.75 12.75 6.48
CA GLN A 91 -4.67 13.41 5.74
C GLN A 91 -3.29 12.86 6.07
N GLN A 92 -3.01 12.61 7.36
CA GLN A 92 -1.70 12.14 7.80
C GLN A 92 -1.42 10.73 7.27
N HIS A 93 -2.37 9.81 7.47
CA HIS A 93 -2.22 8.43 7.02
C HIS A 93 -2.13 8.35 5.49
N LEU A 94 -3.00 9.06 4.77
CA LEU A 94 -2.98 9.08 3.32
C LEU A 94 -1.66 9.62 2.76
N THR A 95 -1.10 10.66 3.40
CA THR A 95 0.23 11.16 3.03
C THR A 95 1.29 10.08 3.21
N GLN A 96 1.29 9.37 4.33
CA GLN A 96 2.23 8.26 4.56
C GLN A 96 2.05 7.13 3.54
N MET A 97 0.82 6.77 3.21
CA MET A 97 0.55 5.76 2.18
C MET A 97 1.20 6.13 0.85
N LEU A 98 1.01 7.35 0.39
CA LEU A 98 1.51 7.83 -0.90
C LEU A 98 3.03 8.05 -0.92
N THR A 99 3.63 8.48 0.19
CA THR A 99 5.05 8.87 0.22
C THR A 99 5.98 7.79 0.78
N GLN A 100 5.48 6.96 1.69
CA GLN A 100 6.32 6.00 2.41
C GLN A 100 5.99 4.53 2.09
N TYR A 101 4.72 4.19 1.84
CA TYR A 101 4.29 2.79 1.77
C TYR A 101 3.96 2.30 0.36
N MET A 102 4.34 3.07 -0.65
CA MET A 102 4.35 2.62 -2.04
C MET A 102 5.76 2.19 -2.48
N VAL A 103 5.82 1.24 -3.40
CA VAL A 103 7.05 0.76 -4.04
C VAL A 103 6.84 0.73 -5.55
N LEU A 104 7.75 1.35 -6.27
CA LEU A 104 7.80 1.26 -7.74
C LEU A 104 8.61 0.03 -8.13
N LEU A 105 7.99 -0.87 -8.86
CA LEU A 105 8.67 -1.97 -9.54
C LEU A 105 9.18 -1.47 -10.91
N GLU A 106 10.48 -1.30 -11.04
CA GLU A 106 11.07 -0.76 -12.27
C GLU A 106 10.94 -1.71 -13.46
N THR A 107 10.99 -3.01 -13.21
CA THR A 107 10.87 -4.06 -14.24
C THR A 107 9.53 -4.04 -14.95
N THR A 108 8.44 -3.85 -14.21
CA THR A 108 7.07 -3.85 -14.72
C THR A 108 6.47 -2.45 -14.86
N LYS A 109 7.20 -1.41 -14.41
CA LYS A 109 6.72 -0.01 -14.34
C LYS A 109 5.38 0.11 -13.58
N SER A 110 5.19 -0.74 -12.56
CA SER A 110 3.98 -0.79 -11.76
C SER A 110 4.22 -0.37 -10.31
N LEU A 111 3.19 0.21 -9.70
CA LEU A 111 3.20 0.56 -8.28
C LEU A 111 2.67 -0.60 -7.45
N MET A 112 3.31 -0.88 -6.34
CA MET A 112 2.78 -1.74 -5.28
C MET A 112 2.51 -0.92 -4.04
N VAL A 113 1.45 -1.25 -3.32
CA VAL A 113 1.15 -0.68 -2.00
C VAL A 113 1.27 -1.75 -0.93
N LEU A 114 1.86 -1.40 0.20
CA LEU A 114 2.01 -2.33 1.33
C LEU A 114 0.66 -2.71 1.93
N ARG A 115 0.55 -3.97 2.37
CA ARG A 115 -0.58 -4.47 3.17
C ARG A 115 -0.50 -3.96 4.61
N PRO A 116 -1.61 -3.89 5.37
CA PRO A 116 -1.61 -3.34 6.73
C PRO A 116 -0.55 -3.96 7.64
N TYR A 117 -0.46 -5.28 7.72
CA TYR A 117 0.52 -5.97 8.56
C TYR A 117 1.97 -5.71 8.14
N GLN A 118 2.24 -5.46 6.84
CA GLN A 118 3.57 -5.07 6.37
C GLN A 118 3.93 -3.66 6.84
N ILE A 119 2.96 -2.74 6.80
CA ILE A 119 3.13 -1.37 7.30
C ILE A 119 3.47 -1.40 8.79
N TYR A 120 2.69 -2.13 9.59
CA TYR A 120 2.97 -2.26 11.03
C TYR A 120 4.32 -2.91 11.31
N ALA A 121 4.72 -3.91 10.53
CA ALA A 121 6.04 -4.51 10.65
C ALA A 121 7.15 -3.50 10.33
N VAL A 122 7.03 -2.74 9.24
CA VAL A 122 7.97 -1.66 8.89
C VAL A 122 8.07 -0.63 10.00
N GLN A 123 6.93 -0.17 10.52
CA GLN A 123 6.90 0.80 11.63
C GLN A 123 7.61 0.26 12.88
N LYS A 124 7.42 -1.01 13.22
CA LYS A 124 8.07 -1.64 14.37
C LYS A 124 9.58 -1.81 14.16
N ILE A 125 10.03 -2.16 12.97
CA ILE A 125 11.46 -2.23 12.64
C ILE A 125 12.09 -0.84 12.78
N VAL A 126 11.49 0.17 12.15
CA VAL A 126 11.97 1.55 12.18
C VAL A 126 12.02 2.08 13.61
N GLN A 127 10.95 1.91 14.38
CA GLN A 127 10.90 2.29 15.80
C GLN A 127 11.99 1.60 16.62
N HIS A 128 12.20 0.29 16.40
CA HIS A 128 13.20 -0.47 17.13
C HIS A 128 14.62 0.04 16.85
N VAL A 129 14.94 0.31 15.59
CA VAL A 129 16.25 0.89 15.20
C VAL A 129 16.46 2.26 15.84
N GLN A 130 15.43 3.08 15.97
CA GLN A 130 15.52 4.42 16.58
C GLN A 130 15.69 4.38 18.11
N THR A 131 15.17 3.35 18.77
CA THR A 131 15.06 3.35 20.24
C THR A 131 15.93 2.29 20.94
N SER A 132 16.57 1.40 20.18
CA SER A 132 17.32 0.27 20.73
C SER A 132 18.52 -0.10 19.86
N ASN A 133 19.60 -0.50 20.52
CA ASN A 133 20.77 -1.11 19.88
C ASN A 133 20.73 -2.66 19.93
N SER A 134 19.64 -3.24 20.40
CA SER A 134 19.50 -4.69 20.49
C SER A 134 19.04 -5.30 19.16
N ASN A 135 19.30 -6.62 19.01
CA ASN A 135 18.78 -7.37 17.89
C ASN A 135 17.26 -7.48 17.97
N GLY A 136 16.61 -7.61 16.81
CA GLY A 136 15.17 -7.84 16.69
C GLY A 136 14.86 -8.92 15.64
N TYR A 137 13.62 -9.39 15.64
CA TYR A 137 13.12 -10.28 14.60
C TYR A 137 11.67 -9.96 14.25
N ILE A 138 11.30 -10.28 13.02
CA ILE A 138 9.93 -10.20 12.53
C ILE A 138 9.48 -11.60 12.10
N TRP A 139 8.38 -12.05 12.69
CA TRP A 139 7.79 -13.33 12.35
C TRP A 139 6.78 -13.17 11.21
N HIS A 140 7.17 -13.65 10.03
CA HIS A 140 6.31 -13.64 8.85
C HIS A 140 6.15 -15.05 8.30
N THR A 141 4.92 -15.41 7.87
CA THR A 141 4.66 -16.67 7.18
C THR A 141 5.24 -16.65 5.77
N THR A 142 5.36 -17.82 5.15
CA THR A 142 5.77 -17.94 3.75
C THR A 142 4.74 -17.24 2.84
N GLY A 143 5.21 -16.53 1.83
CA GLY A 143 4.32 -15.79 0.89
C GLY A 143 3.73 -14.49 1.42
N SER A 144 4.07 -14.07 2.65
CA SER A 144 3.55 -12.81 3.23
C SER A 144 4.24 -11.54 2.71
N GLY A 145 5.20 -11.66 1.79
CA GLY A 145 5.93 -10.51 1.26
C GLY A 145 7.02 -9.99 2.20
N LYS A 146 7.77 -10.88 2.83
CA LYS A 146 8.95 -10.54 3.67
C LYS A 146 9.91 -9.61 2.96
N THR A 147 10.24 -9.92 1.72
CA THR A 147 11.15 -9.13 0.87
C THR A 147 10.69 -7.68 0.75
N LEU A 148 9.40 -7.45 0.46
CA LEU A 148 8.84 -6.10 0.33
C LEU A 148 8.88 -5.35 1.68
N THR A 149 8.58 -6.03 2.78
CA THR A 149 8.63 -5.45 4.14
C THR A 149 10.06 -5.03 4.51
N SER A 150 11.04 -5.92 4.33
CA SER A 150 12.44 -5.64 4.66
C SER A 150 13.06 -4.58 3.74
N PHE A 151 12.77 -4.64 2.43
CA PHE A 151 13.16 -3.61 1.48
C PHE A 151 12.65 -2.22 1.90
N LYS A 152 11.35 -2.11 2.22
CA LYS A 152 10.77 -0.82 2.61
C LYS A 152 11.31 -0.33 3.94
N ALA A 153 11.50 -1.20 4.93
CA ALA A 153 12.15 -0.83 6.18
C ALA A 153 13.57 -0.30 5.96
N SER A 154 14.37 -1.01 5.15
CA SER A 154 15.73 -0.58 4.79
C SER A 154 15.75 0.78 4.10
N GLN A 155 14.83 1.01 3.17
CA GLN A 155 14.70 2.27 2.45
C GLN A 155 14.41 3.45 3.41
N ILE A 156 13.54 3.26 4.39
CA ILE A 156 13.22 4.30 5.38
C ILE A 156 14.39 4.51 6.35
N ILE A 157 15.03 3.44 6.80
CA ILE A 157 16.17 3.49 7.73
C ILE A 157 17.37 4.21 7.09
N MET A 158 17.63 3.98 5.81
CA MET A 158 18.70 4.69 5.08
C MET A 158 18.54 6.22 5.02
N GLN A 159 17.33 6.72 5.25
CA GLN A 159 17.06 8.17 5.28
C GLN A 159 17.30 8.80 6.66
N MET A 160 17.64 8.00 7.67
CA MET A 160 17.92 8.49 9.02
C MET A 160 19.32 9.13 9.07
N PRO A 161 19.47 10.29 9.73
CA PRO A 161 20.76 11.00 9.79
C PRO A 161 21.91 10.19 10.40
N ASP A 162 21.58 9.30 11.34
CA ASP A 162 22.57 8.51 12.11
C ASP A 162 22.89 7.15 11.45
N VAL A 163 22.34 6.88 10.27
CA VAL A 163 22.55 5.60 9.56
C VAL A 163 23.42 5.83 8.32
N GLU A 164 24.64 5.36 8.35
CA GLU A 164 25.57 5.45 7.21
C GLU A 164 25.30 4.38 6.15
N LYS A 165 24.94 3.17 6.56
CA LYS A 165 24.73 2.01 5.67
C LYS A 165 23.68 1.05 6.22
N VAL A 166 22.93 0.44 5.31
CA VAL A 166 22.08 -0.72 5.58
C VAL A 166 22.57 -1.89 4.74
N LEU A 167 22.87 -3.01 5.40
CA LEU A 167 23.29 -4.25 4.74
C LEU A 167 22.12 -5.22 4.70
N PHE A 168 21.75 -5.65 3.52
CA PHE A 168 20.73 -6.67 3.30
C PHE A 168 21.41 -8.00 2.95
N VAL A 169 21.33 -8.96 3.87
CA VAL A 169 21.94 -10.27 3.69
C VAL A 169 20.86 -11.30 3.37
N VAL A 170 21.03 -12.00 2.27
CA VAL A 170 20.08 -12.99 1.74
C VAL A 170 20.77 -14.33 1.62
N ASP A 171 20.14 -15.42 2.06
CA ASP A 171 20.69 -16.79 2.02
C ASP A 171 20.32 -17.57 0.76
N ARG A 172 19.42 -17.03 -0.09
CA ARG A 172 18.94 -17.68 -1.32
C ARG A 172 19.05 -16.75 -2.51
N ASN A 173 19.49 -17.31 -3.63
CA ASN A 173 19.63 -16.58 -4.91
C ASN A 173 18.27 -16.19 -5.54
N ASP A 174 17.16 -16.76 -5.07
CA ASP A 174 15.81 -16.56 -5.63
C ASP A 174 15.11 -15.30 -5.08
N LEU A 175 15.81 -14.44 -4.34
CA LEU A 175 15.30 -13.21 -3.77
C LEU A 175 15.81 -11.95 -4.48
N ASP A 176 16.39 -12.11 -5.65
CA ASP A 176 16.85 -11.03 -6.53
C ASP A 176 15.69 -10.37 -7.31
#